data_b4c29d518451c4c8dd8837b042cd01eb
#
_entry.id   b4c29d518451c4c8dd8837b042cd01eb
#
_cell.length_a   1.000
_cell.length_b   1.000
_cell.length_c   1.000
_cell.angle_alpha   90.00
_cell.angle_beta   90.00
_cell.angle_gamma   90.00
#
_symmetry.space_group_name_H-M   'P 1'
#
loop_
_entity.id
_entity.type
_entity.pdbx_description
1 polymer ?
#
loop_
_entity_poly.entity_id
_entity_poly.type
_entity_poly.pdbx_seq_one_letter_code
_entity_poly.pdbx_strand_id
1 'polypeptide(L)'
;MGVDALTLKHPPDYATLPREALQSLSGEAVLQGIITGDLPQAPVSEGASFWLSAVGEGSAVFEGEPGPHLLNPAGTVHGGWALTLIDSACACAAHSLLAAGVGYASVETKANFTRPIRVDTGRVRCAAHVVGRGNQIISAEAVVRSIAGDVLAHGTSTIMVLPPRN
;
A
#
# COMPACT_ATOMS: atom_id res chain seq x y z
N MET A 1 -12.00 -15.34 13.00
CA MET A 1 -13.18 -14.53 12.62
C MET A 1 -12.83 -13.90 11.27
N GLY A 2 -13.55 -14.29 10.20
CA GLY A 2 -13.29 -13.80 8.85
C GLY A 2 -13.64 -12.31 8.77
N VAL A 3 -12.71 -11.51 8.32
CA VAL A 3 -13.00 -10.18 7.81
C VAL A 3 -13.69 -10.38 6.46
N ASP A 4 -14.99 -10.16 6.41
CA ASP A 4 -15.74 -10.07 5.16
C ASP A 4 -15.02 -9.09 4.23
N ALA A 5 -14.77 -9.53 3.01
CA ALA A 5 -14.23 -8.68 1.97
C ALA A 5 -15.21 -7.50 1.78
N LEU A 6 -14.86 -6.34 2.31
CA LEU A 6 -15.52 -5.09 1.97
C LEU A 6 -15.44 -4.96 0.46
N THR A 7 -16.60 -5.00 -0.17
CA THR A 7 -16.74 -4.89 -1.63
C THR A 7 -16.33 -3.47 -2.00
N LEU A 8 -15.13 -3.30 -2.52
CA LEU A 8 -14.72 -2.06 -3.17
C LEU A 8 -15.81 -1.63 -4.14
N LYS A 9 -16.23 -0.36 -4.12
CA LYS A 9 -17.00 0.22 -5.21
C LYS A 9 -16.19 0.04 -6.48
N HIS A 10 -16.67 -0.75 -7.43
CA HIS A 10 -16.01 -0.96 -8.71
C HIS A 10 -16.73 -0.22 -9.83
N PRO A 11 -15.97 0.48 -10.68
CA PRO A 11 -14.56 0.81 -10.55
C PRO A 11 -14.32 1.91 -9.51
N PRO A 12 -13.21 1.88 -8.76
CA PRO A 12 -12.84 2.98 -7.89
C PRO A 12 -12.47 4.22 -8.72
N ASP A 13 -12.73 5.40 -8.18
CA ASP A 13 -12.18 6.63 -8.74
C ASP A 13 -10.68 6.69 -8.47
N TYR A 14 -9.90 7.12 -9.47
CA TYR A 14 -8.45 7.30 -9.35
C TYR A 14 -8.10 8.78 -9.52
N ALA A 15 -7.61 9.39 -8.47
CA ALA A 15 -7.19 10.79 -8.47
C ALA A 15 -6.20 11.07 -7.32
N THR A 16 -5.58 12.24 -7.37
CA THR A 16 -4.87 12.77 -6.20
C THR A 16 -5.86 13.18 -5.12
N LEU A 17 -5.50 12.96 -3.86
CA LEU A 17 -6.34 13.34 -2.73
C LEU A 17 -6.57 14.85 -2.67
N PRO A 18 -7.79 15.29 -2.34
CA PRO A 18 -8.08 16.71 -2.09
C PRO A 18 -7.17 17.23 -0.96
N ARG A 19 -6.62 18.44 -1.15
CA ARG A 19 -5.76 19.08 -0.14
C ARG A 19 -6.47 19.23 1.21
N GLU A 20 -7.76 19.55 1.18
CA GLU A 20 -8.59 19.70 2.37
C GLU A 20 -8.67 18.40 3.18
N ALA A 21 -8.85 17.25 2.53
CA ALA A 21 -8.86 15.94 3.19
C ALA A 21 -7.53 15.68 3.92
N LEU A 22 -6.39 15.98 3.25
CA LEU A 22 -5.06 15.80 3.85
C LEU A 22 -4.80 16.75 5.04
N GLN A 23 -5.44 17.92 5.06
CA GLN A 23 -5.26 18.91 6.13
C GLN A 23 -6.20 18.68 7.32
N SER A 24 -7.39 18.12 7.10
CA SER A 24 -8.43 18.03 8.12
C SER A 24 -8.62 16.64 8.70
N LEU A 25 -8.23 15.58 7.98
CA LEU A 25 -8.40 14.20 8.43
C LEU A 25 -7.09 13.60 8.94
N SER A 26 -7.19 12.74 9.96
CA SER A 26 -6.06 11.89 10.36
C SER A 26 -5.67 10.93 9.23
N GLY A 27 -4.44 10.42 9.23
CA GLY A 27 -4.00 9.47 8.23
C GLY A 27 -4.89 8.23 8.16
N GLU A 28 -5.32 7.69 9.30
CA GLU A 28 -6.24 6.56 9.34
C GLU A 28 -7.59 6.91 8.70
N ALA A 29 -8.16 8.09 8.98
CA ALA A 29 -9.44 8.52 8.41
C ALA A 29 -9.33 8.73 6.88
N VAL A 30 -8.21 9.26 6.39
CA VAL A 30 -7.94 9.36 4.94
C VAL A 30 -7.93 7.98 4.29
N LEU A 31 -7.16 7.04 4.86
CA LEU A 31 -7.04 5.69 4.32
C LEU A 31 -8.37 4.92 4.38
N GLN A 32 -9.13 5.10 5.45
CA GLN A 32 -10.48 4.52 5.55
C GLN A 32 -11.41 5.10 4.49
N GLY A 33 -11.36 6.42 4.22
CA GLY A 33 -12.12 7.07 3.15
C GLY A 33 -11.78 6.54 1.75
N ILE A 34 -10.51 6.18 1.51
CA ILE A 34 -10.11 5.53 0.26
C ILE A 34 -10.74 4.12 0.15
N ILE A 35 -10.76 3.34 1.22
CA ILE A 35 -11.33 1.99 1.23
C ILE A 35 -12.85 2.04 1.02
N THR A 36 -13.56 3.00 1.64
CA THR A 36 -15.02 3.14 1.51
C THR A 36 -15.44 3.77 0.17
N GLY A 37 -14.49 4.37 -0.57
CA GLY A 37 -14.75 5.06 -1.84
C GLY A 37 -15.27 6.49 -1.68
N ASP A 38 -15.15 7.07 -0.48
CA ASP A 38 -15.40 8.50 -0.22
C ASP A 38 -14.23 9.36 -0.70
N LEU A 39 -13.04 8.77 -0.78
CA LEU A 39 -11.83 9.35 -1.35
C LEU A 39 -11.28 8.45 -2.47
N PRO A 40 -10.64 9.03 -3.50
CA PRO A 40 -10.12 8.27 -4.63
C PRO A 40 -8.90 7.42 -4.24
N GLN A 41 -8.71 6.32 -4.96
CA GLN A 41 -7.46 5.57 -4.97
C GLN A 41 -6.36 6.37 -5.69
N ALA A 42 -5.11 6.09 -5.37
CA ALA A 42 -3.99 6.78 -6.02
C ALA A 42 -3.93 6.48 -7.53
N PRO A 43 -3.59 7.46 -8.40
CA PRO A 43 -3.52 7.24 -9.86
C PRO A 43 -2.59 6.09 -10.27
N VAL A 44 -1.49 5.86 -9.55
CA VAL A 44 -0.56 4.75 -9.81
C VAL A 44 -1.23 3.38 -9.67
N SER A 45 -2.25 3.28 -8.84
CA SER A 45 -2.98 2.04 -8.58
C SER A 45 -3.76 1.56 -9.80
N GLU A 46 -4.27 2.46 -10.64
CA GLU A 46 -4.97 2.13 -11.87
C GLU A 46 -4.05 1.39 -12.84
N GLY A 47 -2.93 2.01 -13.20
CA GLY A 47 -1.99 1.44 -14.17
C GLY A 47 -1.23 0.21 -13.66
N ALA A 48 -1.07 0.09 -12.35
CA ALA A 48 -0.35 -1.02 -11.73
C ALA A 48 -1.27 -2.10 -11.13
N SER A 49 -2.58 -2.00 -11.32
CA SER A 49 -3.58 -3.00 -10.93
C SER A 49 -3.47 -3.44 -9.46
N PHE A 50 -3.41 -2.47 -8.54
CA PHE A 50 -3.44 -2.74 -7.10
C PHE A 50 -4.25 -1.67 -6.36
N TRP A 51 -4.71 -1.95 -5.14
CA TRP A 51 -5.53 -1.04 -4.34
C TRP A 51 -5.36 -1.28 -2.85
N LEU A 52 -5.62 -0.23 -2.06
CA LEU A 52 -5.72 -0.32 -0.61
C LEU A 52 -7.01 -1.06 -0.23
N SER A 53 -6.92 -2.14 0.53
CA SER A 53 -8.06 -2.99 0.90
C SER A 53 -8.37 -3.00 2.39
N ALA A 54 -7.39 -2.71 3.26
CA ALA A 54 -7.61 -2.61 4.70
C ALA A 54 -6.59 -1.68 5.35
N VAL A 55 -7.00 -1.06 6.46
CA VAL A 55 -6.17 -0.22 7.30
C VAL A 55 -6.51 -0.46 8.78
N GLY A 56 -5.51 -0.32 9.64
CA GLY A 56 -5.62 -0.28 11.08
C GLY A 56 -4.47 0.55 11.65
N GLU A 57 -4.46 0.76 12.95
CA GLU A 57 -3.40 1.50 13.62
C GLU A 57 -2.02 0.87 13.36
N GLY A 58 -1.16 1.59 12.64
CA GLY A 58 0.17 1.12 12.25
C GLY A 58 0.17 -0.05 11.27
N SER A 59 -0.93 -0.31 10.55
CA SER A 59 -1.02 -1.41 9.59
C SER A 59 -1.82 -1.04 8.35
N ALA A 60 -1.46 -1.63 7.21
CA ALA A 60 -2.19 -1.47 5.96
C ALA A 60 -2.09 -2.73 5.11
N VAL A 61 -3.11 -2.99 4.30
CA VAL A 61 -3.14 -4.09 3.35
C VAL A 61 -3.47 -3.57 1.97
N PHE A 62 -2.65 -3.93 1.02
CA PHE A 62 -2.92 -3.77 -0.40
C PHE A 62 -3.20 -5.12 -1.04
N GLU A 63 -4.10 -5.13 -1.99
CA GLU A 63 -4.30 -6.26 -2.90
C GLU A 63 -3.92 -5.84 -4.30
N GLY A 64 -3.47 -6.80 -5.12
CA GLY A 64 -3.11 -6.54 -6.51
C GLY A 64 -3.40 -7.74 -7.39
N GLU A 65 -3.71 -7.46 -8.64
CA GLU A 65 -3.95 -8.48 -9.67
C GLU A 65 -2.90 -8.35 -10.77
N PRO A 66 -1.88 -9.26 -10.81
CA PRO A 66 -0.86 -9.21 -11.82
C PRO A 66 -1.45 -9.47 -13.22
N GLY A 67 -1.12 -8.61 -14.17
CA GLY A 67 -1.58 -8.70 -15.55
C GLY A 67 -0.45 -8.70 -16.57
N PRO A 68 -0.75 -8.96 -17.87
CA PRO A 68 0.26 -9.03 -18.94
C PRO A 68 1.09 -7.74 -19.10
N HIS A 69 0.51 -6.57 -18.76
CA HIS A 69 1.16 -5.26 -18.84
C HIS A 69 2.24 -5.04 -17.79
N LEU A 70 2.35 -5.95 -16.79
CA LEU A 70 3.33 -5.90 -15.72
C LEU A 70 4.51 -6.85 -15.94
N LEU A 71 4.55 -7.55 -17.07
CA LEU A 71 5.58 -8.54 -17.35
C LEU A 71 6.92 -7.90 -17.71
N ASN A 72 8.00 -8.52 -17.23
CA ASN A 72 9.34 -8.27 -17.71
C ASN A 72 9.62 -9.06 -19.01
N PRO A 73 10.74 -8.84 -19.70
CA PRO A 73 11.06 -9.56 -20.93
C PRO A 73 11.16 -11.09 -20.77
N ALA A 74 11.34 -11.62 -19.55
CA ALA A 74 11.39 -13.06 -19.27
C ALA A 74 10.00 -13.67 -19.04
N GLY A 75 8.91 -12.89 -19.14
CA GLY A 75 7.54 -13.38 -18.99
C GLY A 75 7.08 -13.58 -17.54
N THR A 76 7.82 -13.05 -16.57
CA THR A 76 7.34 -12.96 -15.17
C THR A 76 6.97 -11.52 -14.82
N VAL A 77 6.15 -11.32 -13.82
CA VAL A 77 5.80 -9.99 -13.32
C VAL A 77 7.07 -9.29 -12.86
N HIS A 78 7.25 -8.04 -13.28
CA HIS A 78 8.44 -7.25 -12.93
C HIS A 78 8.54 -7.08 -11.41
N GLY A 79 9.72 -7.30 -10.84
CA GLY A 79 9.94 -7.18 -9.39
C GLY A 79 9.62 -5.78 -8.85
N GLY A 80 9.74 -4.74 -9.68
CA GLY A 80 9.33 -3.38 -9.34
C GLY A 80 7.85 -3.27 -8.95
N TRP A 81 6.98 -4.12 -9.48
CA TRP A 81 5.58 -4.16 -9.08
C TRP A 81 5.40 -4.62 -7.62
N ALA A 82 6.08 -5.71 -7.23
CA ALA A 82 6.06 -6.16 -5.84
C ALA A 82 6.71 -5.15 -4.90
N LEU A 83 7.77 -4.45 -5.35
CA LEU A 83 8.38 -3.36 -4.60
C LEU A 83 7.41 -2.19 -4.39
N THR A 84 6.62 -1.83 -5.41
CA THR A 84 5.59 -0.78 -5.31
C THR A 84 4.50 -1.16 -4.30
N LEU A 85 4.07 -2.43 -4.27
CA LEU A 85 3.13 -2.92 -3.26
C LEU A 85 3.70 -2.79 -1.84
N ILE A 86 4.98 -3.17 -1.64
CA ILE A 86 5.67 -3.08 -0.35
C ILE A 86 5.79 -1.62 0.08
N ASP A 87 6.23 -0.73 -0.82
CA ASP A 87 6.35 0.70 -0.55
C ASP A 87 5.00 1.32 -0.14
N SER A 88 3.97 1.09 -0.96
CA SER A 88 2.62 1.61 -0.71
C SER A 88 2.04 1.11 0.62
N ALA A 89 2.19 -0.19 0.91
CA ALA A 89 1.68 -0.77 2.14
C ALA A 89 2.41 -0.25 3.38
N CYS A 90 3.75 -0.17 3.35
CA CYS A 90 4.55 0.38 4.45
C CYS A 90 4.26 1.86 4.68
N ALA A 91 4.18 2.65 3.61
CA ALA A 91 3.88 4.07 3.69
C ALA A 91 2.47 4.34 4.25
N CYS A 92 1.45 3.57 3.83
CA CYS A 92 0.10 3.68 4.38
C CYS A 92 0.02 3.17 5.83
N ALA A 93 0.76 2.13 6.21
CA ALA A 93 0.86 1.70 7.60
C ALA A 93 1.44 2.81 8.49
N ALA A 94 2.49 3.51 8.02
CA ALA A 94 3.03 4.67 8.71
C ALA A 94 2.05 5.84 8.74
N HIS A 95 1.38 6.14 7.61
CA HIS A 95 0.40 7.22 7.50
C HIS A 95 -0.76 7.06 8.47
N SER A 96 -1.24 5.84 8.73
CA SER A 96 -2.34 5.59 9.67
C SER A 96 -2.07 6.10 11.09
N LEU A 97 -0.80 6.30 11.45
CA LEU A 97 -0.39 6.83 12.75
C LEU A 97 -0.27 8.35 12.79
N LEU A 98 -0.43 9.05 11.67
CA LEU A 98 -0.14 10.48 11.57
C LEU A 98 -1.41 11.32 11.81
N ALA A 99 -1.20 12.45 12.49
CA ALA A 99 -2.26 13.44 12.68
C ALA A 99 -2.60 14.17 11.36
N ALA A 100 -3.73 14.85 11.34
CA ALA A 100 -4.15 15.69 10.24
C ALA A 100 -3.07 16.73 9.86
N GLY A 101 -2.85 16.93 8.58
CA GLY A 101 -1.86 17.88 8.04
C GLY A 101 -0.41 17.41 8.10
N VAL A 102 -0.10 16.32 8.79
CA VAL A 102 1.26 15.77 8.84
C VAL A 102 1.52 14.94 7.60
N GLY A 103 2.56 15.30 6.84
CA GLY A 103 2.98 14.57 5.65
C GLY A 103 3.97 13.45 5.94
N TYR A 104 4.28 12.68 4.91
CA TYR A 104 5.33 11.65 4.97
C TYR A 104 5.95 11.43 3.59
N ALA A 105 7.12 10.80 3.58
CA ALA A 105 7.77 10.34 2.36
C ALA A 105 8.59 9.08 2.66
N SER A 106 8.53 8.09 1.78
CA SER A 106 9.46 6.96 1.80
C SER A 106 10.84 7.47 1.42
N VAL A 107 11.86 7.19 2.23
CA VAL A 107 13.25 7.55 1.97
C VAL A 107 14.09 6.34 1.57
N GLU A 108 13.60 5.15 1.86
CA GLU A 108 14.19 3.89 1.44
C GLU A 108 13.13 2.80 1.45
N THR A 109 13.11 1.96 0.42
CA THR A 109 12.32 0.73 0.40
C THR A 109 13.17 -0.39 -0.19
N LYS A 110 13.28 -1.49 0.54
CA LYS A 110 14.03 -2.67 0.15
C LYS A 110 13.07 -3.85 0.01
N ALA A 111 13.26 -4.66 -1.03
CA ALA A 111 12.52 -5.90 -1.22
C ALA A 111 13.44 -7.09 -1.48
N ASN A 112 13.03 -8.26 -1.02
CA ASN A 112 13.58 -9.56 -1.37
C ASN A 112 12.48 -10.36 -2.08
N PHE A 113 12.77 -10.83 -3.29
CA PHE A 113 11.85 -11.62 -4.10
C PHE A 113 12.15 -13.10 -3.85
N THR A 114 11.21 -13.81 -3.25
CA THR A 114 11.40 -15.21 -2.83
C THR A 114 10.87 -16.21 -3.85
N ARG A 115 9.85 -15.80 -4.63
CA ARG A 115 9.25 -16.60 -5.70
C ARG A 115 8.83 -15.70 -6.86
N PRO A 116 8.92 -16.17 -8.11
CA PRO A 116 8.42 -15.42 -9.25
C PRO A 116 6.90 -15.26 -9.18
N ILE A 117 6.43 -14.04 -9.43
CA ILE A 117 5.01 -13.75 -9.63
C ILE A 117 4.72 -13.89 -11.12
N ARG A 118 3.59 -14.51 -11.46
CA ARG A 118 3.11 -14.73 -12.83
C ARG A 118 1.68 -14.23 -12.96
N VAL A 119 1.19 -14.10 -14.18
CA VAL A 119 -0.22 -13.72 -14.40
C VAL A 119 -1.17 -14.76 -13.79
N ASP A 120 -0.83 -16.03 -13.89
CA ASP A 120 -1.60 -17.14 -13.31
C ASP A 120 -1.43 -17.32 -11.79
N THR A 121 -0.58 -16.53 -11.14
CA THR A 121 -0.54 -16.45 -9.67
C THR A 121 -1.87 -15.93 -9.12
N GLY A 122 -2.60 -15.17 -9.91
CA GLY A 122 -3.85 -14.53 -9.51
C GLY A 122 -3.60 -13.43 -8.46
N ARG A 123 -4.65 -13.08 -7.74
CA ARG A 123 -4.59 -12.02 -6.74
C ARG A 123 -3.53 -12.29 -5.66
N VAL A 124 -2.79 -11.23 -5.33
CA VAL A 124 -1.82 -11.23 -4.23
C VAL A 124 -2.24 -10.23 -3.16
N ARG A 125 -1.76 -10.45 -1.95
CA ARG A 125 -1.99 -9.59 -0.79
C ARG A 125 -0.66 -9.15 -0.19
N CYS A 126 -0.47 -7.83 -0.06
CA CYS A 126 0.66 -7.22 0.62
C CYS A 126 0.20 -6.65 1.96
N ALA A 127 0.61 -7.26 3.05
CA ALA A 127 0.29 -6.79 4.39
C ALA A 127 1.52 -6.16 5.02
N ALA A 128 1.38 -4.93 5.50
CA ALA A 128 2.43 -4.17 6.17
C ALA A 128 2.05 -3.81 7.60
N HIS A 129 3.07 -3.66 8.44
CA HIS A 129 2.93 -3.11 9.78
C HIS A 129 4.15 -2.29 10.18
N VAL A 130 3.93 -1.33 11.06
CA VAL A 130 4.99 -0.52 11.65
C VAL A 130 5.75 -1.34 12.69
N VAL A 131 7.07 -1.37 12.55
CA VAL A 131 7.99 -2.07 13.48
C VAL A 131 8.50 -1.11 14.56
N GLY A 132 8.70 0.15 14.18
CA GLY A 132 9.22 1.16 15.09
C GLY A 132 8.80 2.56 14.67
N ARG A 133 8.47 3.41 15.66
CA ARG A 133 8.07 4.80 15.45
C ARG A 133 8.93 5.73 16.30
N GLY A 134 9.72 6.57 15.62
CA GLY A 134 10.40 7.73 16.21
C GLY A 134 9.65 9.03 15.90
N ASN A 135 10.25 10.15 16.29
CA ASN A 135 9.66 11.48 16.04
C ASN A 135 9.70 11.88 14.56
N GLN A 136 10.73 11.47 13.84
CA GLN A 136 10.95 11.84 12.43
C GLN A 136 10.99 10.63 11.48
N ILE A 137 11.24 9.45 12.01
CA ILE A 137 11.39 8.22 11.22
C ILE A 137 10.45 7.16 11.75
N ILE A 138 9.76 6.51 10.82
CA ILE A 138 8.94 5.33 11.06
C ILE A 138 9.52 4.21 10.21
N SER A 139 9.76 3.04 10.83
CA SER A 139 10.19 1.83 10.12
C SER A 139 9.01 0.87 10.03
N ALA A 140 8.78 0.33 8.84
CA ALA A 140 7.72 -0.63 8.58
C ALA A 140 8.25 -1.83 7.79
N GLU A 141 7.57 -2.96 7.92
CA GLU A 141 7.84 -4.15 7.10
C GLU A 141 6.56 -4.67 6.44
N ALA A 142 6.72 -5.32 5.30
CA ALA A 142 5.63 -5.88 4.54
C ALA A 142 5.96 -7.24 3.94
N VAL A 143 4.91 -8.04 3.74
CA VAL A 143 5.00 -9.35 3.09
C VAL A 143 3.94 -9.46 2.00
N VAL A 144 4.38 -9.80 0.78
CA VAL A 144 3.50 -10.13 -0.36
C VAL A 144 3.26 -11.63 -0.38
N ARG A 145 1.99 -12.03 -0.36
CA ARG A 145 1.58 -13.44 -0.40
C ARG A 145 0.59 -13.70 -1.53
N SER A 146 0.64 -14.91 -2.07
CA SER A 146 -0.45 -15.44 -2.89
C SER A 146 -1.68 -15.76 -2.03
N ILE A 147 -2.84 -15.98 -2.67
CA ILE A 147 -4.05 -16.45 -1.97
C ILE A 147 -3.82 -17.81 -1.28
N ALA A 148 -2.94 -18.65 -1.84
CA ALA A 148 -2.56 -19.92 -1.22
C ALA A 148 -1.66 -19.76 0.02
N GLY A 149 -1.21 -18.53 0.33
CA GLY A 149 -0.38 -18.22 1.49
C GLY A 149 1.14 -18.26 1.23
N ASP A 150 1.58 -18.60 0.02
CA ASP A 150 2.99 -18.58 -0.33
C ASP A 150 3.58 -17.18 -0.24
N VAL A 151 4.75 -17.03 0.40
CA VAL A 151 5.51 -15.79 0.39
C VAL A 151 6.15 -15.60 -0.98
N LEU A 152 5.80 -14.49 -1.64
CA LEU A 152 6.29 -14.12 -2.97
C LEU A 152 7.41 -13.07 -2.89
N ALA A 153 7.25 -12.12 -1.98
CA ALA A 153 8.24 -11.10 -1.65
C ALA A 153 8.05 -10.63 -0.21
N HIS A 154 9.09 -10.06 0.37
CA HIS A 154 9.00 -9.34 1.63
C HIS A 154 10.00 -8.18 1.62
N GLY A 155 9.77 -7.20 2.48
CA GLY A 155 10.64 -6.04 2.52
C GLY A 155 10.38 -5.11 3.69
N THR A 156 11.19 -4.07 3.74
CA THR A 156 11.13 -3.02 4.74
C THR A 156 11.11 -1.67 4.06
N SER A 157 10.53 -0.68 4.73
CA SER A 157 10.61 0.71 4.29
C SER A 157 10.89 1.63 5.47
N THR A 158 11.67 2.67 5.19
CA THR A 158 11.95 3.78 6.10
C THR A 158 11.16 4.99 5.63
N ILE A 159 10.28 5.49 6.48
CA ILE A 159 9.37 6.58 6.18
C ILE A 159 9.75 7.79 7.03
N MET A 160 10.00 8.92 6.38
CA MET A 160 10.25 10.20 7.03
C MET A 160 8.92 10.93 7.26
N VAL A 161 8.70 11.37 8.51
CA VAL A 161 7.56 12.23 8.88
C VAL A 161 7.90 13.67 8.53
N LEU A 162 7.03 14.31 7.77
CA LEU A 162 7.17 15.68 7.33
C LEU A 162 6.25 16.60 8.16
N PRO A 163 6.76 17.76 8.63
CA PRO A 163 5.93 18.70 9.39
C PRO A 163 4.73 19.17 8.54
N PRO A 164 3.64 19.62 9.18
CA PRO A 164 2.54 20.22 8.47
C PRO A 164 3.01 21.35 7.55
N ARG A 165 2.51 21.37 6.32
CA ARG A 165 2.79 22.46 5.39
C ARG A 165 1.85 23.62 5.74
N ASN A 166 2.43 24.75 6.10
CA ASN A 166 1.72 26.02 6.29
C ASN A 166 1.05 26.48 4.99
#